data_721a1022bca676e1941929bda49c002e
#
_entry.id   721a1022bca676e1941929bda49c002e
#
_cell.length_a   1.000
_cell.length_b   1.000
_cell.length_c   1.000
_cell.angle_alpha   90.00
_cell.angle_beta   90.00
_cell.angle_gamma   90.00
#
_symmetry.space_group_name_H-M   'P 1'
#
loop_
_entity.id
_entity.type
_entity.pdbx_description
1 polymer ?
#
loop_
_entity_poly.entity_id
_entity_poly.type
_entity_poly.pdbx_seq_one_letter_code
_entity_poly.pdbx_strand_id
1 'polypeptide(L)'
;MEGIIFEIISQGGTAKGLAYEALMAAERGDFNKAGELMKEADAYLGQAHKIQTNIIQAEARGEKTEVSVLFVHAQDHLMTAIEAKTLIDHIIKLHKKIEGK
;
A
#
# COMPACT_ATOMS: atom_id res chain seq x y z
N MET A 1 3.48 -2.37 20.96
CA MET A 1 4.00 -2.75 19.63
C MET A 1 3.02 -3.60 18.80
N GLU A 2 2.32 -4.54 19.42
CA GLU A 2 1.32 -5.35 18.70
C GLU A 2 0.26 -4.53 17.99
N GLY A 3 -0.30 -3.51 18.66
CA GLY A 3 -1.29 -2.63 18.05
C GLY A 3 -0.79 -1.92 16.81
N ILE A 4 0.47 -1.50 16.83
CA ILE A 4 1.13 -0.85 15.70
C ILE A 4 1.31 -1.84 14.55
N ILE A 5 1.69 -3.07 14.87
CA ILE A 5 1.88 -4.14 13.88
C ILE A 5 0.56 -4.44 13.17
N PHE A 6 -0.53 -4.62 13.93
CA PHE A 6 -1.85 -4.86 13.36
C PHE A 6 -2.34 -3.69 12.53
N GLU A 7 -2.00 -2.46 12.92
CA GLU A 7 -2.35 -1.29 12.13
C GLU A 7 -1.65 -1.29 10.77
N ILE A 8 -0.36 -1.65 10.73
CA ILE A 8 0.38 -1.77 9.47
C ILE A 8 -0.28 -2.82 8.56
N ILE A 9 -0.61 -3.98 9.12
CA ILE A 9 -1.25 -5.07 8.38
C ILE A 9 -2.61 -4.63 7.84
N SER A 10 -3.43 -4.02 8.69
CA SER A 10 -4.78 -3.58 8.31
C SER A 10 -4.75 -2.52 7.21
N GLN A 11 -3.93 -1.48 7.39
CA GLN A 11 -3.85 -0.40 6.41
C GLN A 11 -3.21 -0.85 5.11
N GLY A 12 -2.16 -1.66 5.19
CA GLY A 12 -1.53 -2.23 4.00
C GLY A 12 -2.47 -3.13 3.22
N GLY A 13 -3.23 -3.97 3.92
CA GLY A 13 -4.22 -4.85 3.29
C GLY A 13 -5.36 -4.08 2.63
N THR A 14 -5.86 -3.05 3.31
CA THR A 14 -6.92 -2.19 2.76
C THR A 14 -6.42 -1.49 1.49
N ALA A 15 -5.22 -0.94 1.54
CA ALA A 15 -4.62 -0.27 0.38
C ALA A 15 -4.45 -1.22 -0.80
N LYS A 16 -3.97 -2.42 -0.55
CA LYS A 16 -3.78 -3.42 -1.59
C LYS A 16 -5.12 -3.79 -2.24
N GLY A 17 -6.15 -4.01 -1.42
CA GLY A 17 -7.49 -4.29 -1.92
C GLY A 17 -8.03 -3.17 -2.80
N LEU A 18 -7.88 -1.91 -2.36
CA LEU A 18 -8.31 -0.76 -3.13
C LEU A 18 -7.56 -0.64 -4.46
N ALA A 19 -6.26 -0.92 -4.46
CA ALA A 19 -5.46 -0.89 -5.69
C ALA A 19 -5.95 -1.94 -6.69
N TYR A 20 -6.27 -3.16 -6.24
CA TYR A 20 -6.83 -4.18 -7.12
C TYR A 20 -8.23 -3.82 -7.61
N GLU A 21 -9.06 -3.19 -6.77
CA GLU A 21 -10.37 -2.68 -7.22
C GLU A 21 -10.18 -1.61 -8.30
N ALA A 22 -9.17 -0.74 -8.14
CA ALA A 22 -8.84 0.27 -9.14
C ALA A 22 -8.45 -0.37 -10.46
N LEU A 23 -7.65 -1.44 -10.41
CA LEU A 23 -7.27 -2.19 -11.60
C LEU A 23 -8.49 -2.74 -12.32
N MET A 24 -9.42 -3.34 -11.58
CA MET A 24 -10.66 -3.87 -12.15
C MET A 24 -11.52 -2.76 -12.77
N ALA A 25 -11.59 -1.59 -12.14
CA ALA A 25 -12.30 -0.44 -12.69
C ALA A 25 -11.67 0.00 -14.02
N ALA A 26 -10.33 0.06 -14.07
CA ALA A 26 -9.62 0.41 -15.30
C ALA A 26 -9.85 -0.61 -16.42
N GLU A 27 -9.93 -1.88 -16.07
CA GLU A 27 -10.23 -2.95 -17.02
C GLU A 27 -11.62 -2.80 -17.64
N ARG A 28 -12.56 -2.20 -16.91
CA ARG A 28 -13.90 -1.89 -17.42
C ARG A 28 -13.96 -0.54 -18.14
N GLY A 29 -12.83 0.17 -18.23
CA GLY A 29 -12.78 1.49 -18.84
C GLY A 29 -13.21 2.64 -17.93
N ASP A 30 -13.48 2.38 -16.64
CA ASP A 30 -13.90 3.39 -15.69
C ASP A 30 -12.67 4.01 -15.00
N PHE A 31 -11.98 4.89 -15.74
CA PHE A 31 -10.75 5.49 -15.27
C PHE A 31 -10.95 6.52 -14.16
N ASN A 32 -12.13 7.16 -14.09
CA ASN A 32 -12.44 8.07 -12.99
C ASN A 32 -12.51 7.30 -11.67
N LYS A 33 -13.20 6.17 -11.67
CA LYS A 33 -13.32 5.32 -10.49
C LYS A 33 -11.94 4.75 -10.10
N ALA A 34 -11.17 4.31 -11.09
CA ALA A 34 -9.82 3.82 -10.85
C ALA A 34 -8.96 4.87 -10.15
N GLY A 35 -9.03 6.12 -10.60
CA GLY A 35 -8.28 7.22 -9.99
C GLY A 35 -8.69 7.50 -8.55
N GLU A 36 -9.99 7.47 -8.26
CA GLU A 36 -10.49 7.66 -6.90
C GLU A 36 -9.99 6.56 -5.95
N LEU A 37 -10.07 5.31 -6.41
CA LEU A 37 -9.62 4.16 -5.62
C LEU A 37 -8.12 4.19 -5.38
N MET A 38 -7.33 4.61 -6.37
CA MET A 38 -5.87 4.75 -6.20
C MET A 38 -5.52 5.84 -5.20
N LYS A 39 -6.26 6.94 -5.16
CA LYS A 39 -6.06 7.99 -4.15
C LYS A 39 -6.31 7.45 -2.75
N GLU A 40 -7.36 6.67 -2.56
CA GLU A 40 -7.65 6.05 -1.28
C GLU A 40 -6.54 5.08 -0.88
N ALA A 41 -6.07 4.27 -1.83
CA ALA A 41 -4.97 3.34 -1.59
C ALA A 41 -3.71 4.09 -1.13
N ASP A 42 -3.38 5.19 -1.81
CA ASP A 42 -2.24 6.02 -1.44
C ASP A 42 -2.35 6.57 -0.01
N ALA A 43 -3.54 6.97 0.40
CA ALA A 43 -3.76 7.49 1.75
C ALA A 43 -3.45 6.43 2.81
N TYR A 44 -3.94 5.19 2.62
CA TYR A 44 -3.67 4.10 3.54
C TYR A 44 -2.21 3.68 3.54
N LEU A 45 -1.58 3.60 2.37
CA LEU A 45 -0.15 3.28 2.27
C LEU A 45 0.72 4.35 2.94
N GLY A 46 0.35 5.62 2.77
CA GLY A 46 1.06 6.72 3.40
C GLY A 46 1.04 6.62 4.92
N GLN A 47 -0.11 6.26 5.49
CA GLN A 47 -0.24 6.07 6.94
C GLN A 47 0.61 4.91 7.44
N ALA A 48 0.53 3.77 6.76
CA ALA A 48 1.30 2.59 7.14
C ALA A 48 2.80 2.83 6.98
N HIS A 49 3.21 3.47 5.92
CA HIS A 49 4.61 3.81 5.65
C HIS A 49 5.17 4.77 6.71
N LYS A 50 4.35 5.72 7.16
CA LYS A 50 4.75 6.66 8.22
C LYS A 50 5.02 5.91 9.53
N ILE A 51 4.17 4.95 9.87
CA ILE A 51 4.37 4.13 11.07
C ILE A 51 5.67 3.35 10.94
N GLN A 52 5.91 2.72 9.80
CA GLN A 52 7.15 1.99 9.52
C GLN A 52 8.38 2.89 9.66
N THR A 53 8.32 4.08 9.07
CA THR A 53 9.42 5.04 9.10
C THR A 53 9.75 5.44 10.54
N ASN A 54 8.72 5.66 11.37
CA ASN A 54 8.92 6.00 12.79
C ASN A 54 9.67 4.90 13.53
N ILE A 55 9.35 3.65 13.25
CA ILE A 55 10.03 2.50 13.88
C ILE A 55 11.49 2.45 13.44
N ILE A 56 11.76 2.62 12.14
CA ILE A 56 13.11 2.61 11.59
C ILE A 56 13.95 3.75 12.19
N GLN A 57 13.37 4.94 12.30
CA GLN A 57 14.06 6.09 12.89
C GLN A 57 14.35 5.88 14.37
N ALA A 58 13.43 5.28 15.10
CA ALA A 58 13.63 4.95 16.51
C ALA A 58 14.81 3.99 16.67
N GLU A 59 14.88 2.97 15.84
CA GLU A 59 16.00 2.02 15.86
C GLU A 59 17.32 2.71 15.53
N ALA A 60 17.32 3.63 14.56
CA ALA A 60 18.50 4.40 14.19
C ALA A 60 19.00 5.27 15.35
N ARG A 61 18.11 5.70 16.26
CA ARG A 61 18.49 6.45 17.46
C ARG A 61 18.97 5.56 18.61
N GLY A 62 19.07 4.25 18.39
CA GLY A 62 19.51 3.31 19.40
C GLY A 62 18.40 2.70 20.24
N GLU A 63 17.14 3.01 19.93
CA GLU A 63 15.98 2.39 20.59
C GLU A 63 15.76 1.03 19.97
N LYS A 64 15.72 0.00 20.80
CA LYS A 64 15.57 -1.37 20.29
C LYS A 64 14.13 -1.69 19.98
N THR A 65 13.91 -2.32 18.83
CA THR A 65 12.61 -2.86 18.46
C THR A 65 12.68 -4.38 18.51
N GLU A 66 11.76 -5.00 19.18
CA GLU A 66 11.68 -6.45 19.23
C GLU A 66 11.19 -6.96 17.87
N VAL A 67 11.97 -7.86 17.27
CA VAL A 67 11.62 -8.45 15.99
C VAL A 67 10.92 -9.78 16.23
N SER A 68 9.65 -9.83 15.84
CA SER A 68 8.83 -11.04 15.93
C SER A 68 8.45 -11.50 14.53
N VAL A 69 7.97 -12.72 14.43
CA VAL A 69 7.44 -13.24 13.14
C VAL A 69 6.30 -12.35 12.66
N LEU A 70 5.46 -11.91 13.57
CA LEU A 70 4.33 -11.05 13.23
C LEU A 70 4.81 -9.70 12.66
N PHE A 71 5.86 -9.12 13.25
CA PHE A 71 6.43 -7.88 12.74
C PHE A 71 7.05 -8.06 11.35
N VAL A 72 7.77 -9.14 11.14
CA VAL A 72 8.33 -9.48 9.82
C VAL A 72 7.21 -9.62 8.80
N HIS A 73 6.11 -10.29 9.16
CA HIS A 73 4.94 -10.45 8.30
C HIS A 73 4.31 -9.08 7.97
N ALA A 74 4.20 -8.19 8.95
CA ALA A 74 3.65 -6.85 8.73
C ALA A 74 4.50 -6.06 7.73
N GLN A 75 5.83 -6.11 7.88
CA GLN A 75 6.76 -5.45 6.97
C GLN A 75 6.64 -6.00 5.55
N ASP A 76 6.62 -7.32 5.42
CA ASP A 76 6.48 -7.98 4.12
C ASP A 76 5.15 -7.58 3.48
N HIS A 77 4.07 -7.61 4.25
CA HIS A 77 2.74 -7.25 3.78
C HIS A 77 2.69 -5.80 3.26
N LEU A 78 3.30 -4.86 3.99
CA LEU A 78 3.35 -3.47 3.57
C LEU A 78 4.20 -3.29 2.31
N MET A 79 5.38 -3.91 2.26
CA MET A 79 6.25 -3.76 1.10
C MET A 79 5.63 -4.35 -0.17
N THR A 80 4.95 -5.49 -0.08
CA THR A 80 4.25 -6.06 -1.23
C THR A 80 3.04 -5.22 -1.65
N ALA A 81 2.36 -4.58 -0.69
CA ALA A 81 1.25 -3.67 -1.01
C ALA A 81 1.75 -2.44 -1.78
N ILE A 82 2.89 -1.87 -1.38
CA ILE A 82 3.51 -0.74 -2.08
C ILE A 82 3.89 -1.13 -3.51
N GLU A 83 4.53 -2.29 -3.68
CA GLU A 83 4.91 -2.79 -4.99
C GLU A 83 3.69 -3.04 -5.89
N ALA A 84 2.67 -3.70 -5.35
CA ALA A 84 1.44 -3.96 -6.09
C ALA A 84 0.79 -2.65 -6.56
N LYS A 85 0.70 -1.65 -5.68
CA LYS A 85 0.12 -0.36 -6.01
C LYS A 85 0.92 0.34 -7.11
N THR A 86 2.24 0.32 -7.02
CA THR A 86 3.11 0.94 -8.03
C THR A 86 2.92 0.29 -9.39
N LEU A 87 2.92 -1.04 -9.44
CA LEU A 87 2.71 -1.76 -10.69
C LEU A 87 1.31 -1.52 -11.26
N ILE A 88 0.29 -1.50 -10.41
CA ILE A 88 -1.08 -1.25 -10.82
C ILE A 88 -1.22 0.15 -11.42
N ASP A 89 -0.56 1.18 -10.86
CA ASP A 89 -0.53 2.51 -11.45
C ASP A 89 -0.08 2.47 -12.90
N HIS A 90 1.00 1.74 -13.17
CA HIS A 90 1.53 1.62 -14.52
C HIS A 90 0.60 0.85 -15.44
N ILE A 91 -0.03 -0.19 -14.92
CA ILE A 91 -1.00 -0.99 -15.69
C ILE A 91 -2.20 -0.13 -16.07
N ILE A 92 -2.70 0.69 -15.14
CA ILE A 92 -3.82 1.61 -15.41
C ILE A 92 -3.43 2.61 -16.50
N LYS A 93 -2.22 3.16 -16.43
CA LYS A 93 -1.71 4.07 -17.46
C LYS A 93 -1.65 3.38 -18.82
N LEU A 94 -1.24 2.12 -18.85
CA LEU A 94 -1.18 1.35 -20.06
C LEU A 94 -2.58 1.13 -20.66
N HIS A 95 -3.56 0.80 -19.83
CA HIS A 95 -4.95 0.67 -20.27
C HIS A 95 -5.47 1.96 -20.90
N LYS A 96 -5.15 3.10 -20.27
CA LYS A 96 -5.54 4.41 -20.81
C LYS A 96 -4.95 4.62 -22.22
N LYS A 97 -3.68 4.31 -22.39
CA LYS A 97 -3.01 4.45 -23.68
C LYS A 97 -3.63 3.56 -24.76
N ILE A 98 -3.95 2.32 -24.40
CA ILE A 98 -4.55 1.36 -25.31
C ILE A 98 -5.94 1.85 -25.76
N GLU A 99 -6.71 2.43 -24.85
CA GLU A 99 -8.05 2.95 -25.16
C GLU A 99 -8.04 4.37 -25.76
N GLY A 100 -6.87 4.98 -25.88
CA GLY A 100 -6.74 6.35 -26.40
C GLY A 100 -7.22 7.43 -25.44
N LYS A 101 -7.12 7.17 -24.17
CA LYS A 101 -7.60 8.09 -23.13
C LYS A 101 -6.52 8.78 -22.31
#